data_6a01172592521d3ce33b64532375f251
#
_entry.id   6a01172592521d3ce33b64532375f251
#
_cell.length_a   1.000
_cell.length_b   1.000
_cell.length_c   1.000
_cell.angle_alpha   90.00
_cell.angle_beta   90.00
_cell.angle_gamma   90.00
#
_symmetry.space_group_name_H-M   'P 1'
#
loop_
_entity.id
_entity.type
_entity.pdbx_description
1 polymer ?
#
loop_
_entity_poly.entity_id
_entity_poly.type
_entity_poly.pdbx_seq_one_letter_code
_entity_poly.pdbx_strand_id
1 'polypeptide(L)'
;MGISEEKTALRTRYRFERAERYMEHSFEYLATSAEISQAHVIASYMSYGTEPDTRQLNKALIAAGKKLLLPRIHGENIEWVQWNGESENLQKQGKILEPTGPIFHELSEIEIVIVPALRIDRSGYRLGQGGGFYDRALPQLAAWSIGLIHPDEISSEDLPREPWDHPLNAAATPDLIIRFLQKH
;
A
#
# COMPACT_ATOMS: atom_id res chain seq x y z
N MET A 1 -10.07 -11.77 24.63
CA MET A 1 -10.13 -10.77 23.53
C MET A 1 -9.92 -11.52 22.22
N GLY A 2 -10.82 -11.34 21.28
CA GLY A 2 -10.65 -11.95 19.96
C GLY A 2 -9.66 -11.17 19.10
N ILE A 3 -9.12 -11.82 18.04
CA ILE A 3 -8.14 -11.22 17.10
C ILE A 3 -8.67 -9.90 16.52
N SER A 4 -9.93 -9.84 16.13
CA SER A 4 -10.55 -8.64 15.57
C SER A 4 -10.59 -7.46 16.56
N GLU A 5 -10.87 -7.75 17.84
CA GLU A 5 -10.86 -6.72 18.89
C GLU A 5 -9.45 -6.23 19.17
N GLU A 6 -8.48 -7.13 19.20
CA GLU A 6 -7.07 -6.80 19.35
C GLU A 6 -6.57 -5.93 18.20
N LYS A 7 -6.87 -6.29 16.95
CA LYS A 7 -6.57 -5.45 15.77
C LYS A 7 -7.19 -4.05 15.88
N THR A 8 -8.43 -3.96 16.36
CA THR A 8 -9.12 -2.67 16.52
C THR A 8 -8.43 -1.79 17.56
N ALA A 9 -8.04 -2.36 18.70
CA ALA A 9 -7.30 -1.64 19.74
C ALA A 9 -5.93 -1.16 19.23
N LEU A 10 -5.19 -2.02 18.51
CA LEU A 10 -3.91 -1.66 17.90
C LEU A 10 -4.04 -0.57 16.84
N ARG A 11 -5.07 -0.60 16.01
CA ARG A 11 -5.34 0.49 15.04
C ARG A 11 -5.52 1.84 15.72
N THR A 12 -6.30 1.88 16.79
CA THR A 12 -6.53 3.10 17.56
C THR A 12 -5.21 3.65 18.12
N ARG A 13 -4.42 2.78 18.73
CA ARG A 13 -3.10 3.12 19.28
C ARG A 13 -2.16 3.63 18.19
N TYR A 14 -1.99 2.88 17.10
CA TYR A 14 -1.03 3.22 16.05
C TYR A 14 -1.43 4.45 15.24
N ARG A 15 -2.72 4.72 15.06
CA ARG A 15 -3.17 5.99 14.47
C ARG A 15 -2.79 7.19 15.35
N PHE A 16 -2.96 7.05 16.66
CA PHE A 16 -2.56 8.09 17.61
C PHE A 16 -1.04 8.32 17.59
N GLU A 17 -0.25 7.24 17.71
CA GLU A 17 1.22 7.32 17.67
C GLU A 17 1.72 7.92 16.35
N ARG A 18 1.12 7.54 15.23
CA ARG A 18 1.45 8.10 13.91
C ARG A 18 1.15 9.60 13.84
N ALA A 19 -0.02 10.02 14.31
CA ALA A 19 -0.38 11.44 14.31
C ALA A 19 0.56 12.30 15.15
N GLU A 20 0.98 11.79 16.33
CA GLU A 20 1.92 12.49 17.22
C GLU A 20 3.33 12.63 16.63
N ARG A 21 3.75 11.67 15.81
CA ARG A 21 5.11 11.60 15.24
C ARG A 21 5.17 11.99 13.78
N TYR A 22 4.03 12.37 13.20
CA TYR A 22 3.95 12.57 11.75
C TYR A 22 4.96 13.61 11.25
N MET A 23 5.73 13.19 10.27
CA MET A 23 6.56 14.05 9.42
C MET A 23 6.34 13.62 7.97
N GLU A 24 6.30 14.58 7.08
CA GLU A 24 6.22 14.28 5.65
C GLU A 24 7.57 13.75 5.15
N HIS A 25 7.53 12.61 4.47
CA HIS A 25 8.70 11.96 3.88
C HIS A 25 8.41 11.60 2.42
N SER A 26 9.44 11.69 1.58
CA SER A 26 9.35 11.20 0.20
C SER A 26 9.72 9.72 0.11
N PHE A 27 8.98 8.99 -0.72
CA PHE A 27 9.28 7.61 -1.10
C PHE A 27 9.72 7.50 -2.58
N GLU A 28 10.05 8.62 -3.20
CA GLU A 28 10.43 8.70 -4.61
C GLU A 28 11.59 7.76 -4.98
N TYR A 29 12.53 7.53 -4.07
CA TYR A 29 13.67 6.65 -4.29
C TYR A 29 13.27 5.22 -4.68
N LEU A 30 12.07 4.78 -4.30
CA LEU A 30 11.56 3.45 -4.65
C LEU A 30 11.42 3.26 -6.16
N ALA A 31 11.20 4.32 -6.93
CA ALA A 31 11.10 4.23 -8.39
C ALA A 31 12.36 3.66 -9.05
N THR A 32 13.51 3.80 -8.40
CA THR A 32 14.80 3.28 -8.87
C THR A 32 15.25 2.00 -8.17
N SER A 33 14.44 1.43 -7.27
CA SER A 33 14.73 0.15 -6.63
C SER A 33 14.73 -1.01 -7.63
N ALA A 34 15.41 -2.10 -7.28
CA ALA A 34 15.64 -3.20 -8.22
C ALA A 34 14.34 -3.77 -8.80
N GLU A 35 13.36 -4.07 -7.95
CA GLU A 35 12.10 -4.68 -8.37
C GLU A 35 11.23 -3.67 -9.14
N ILE A 36 11.07 -2.46 -8.61
CA ILE A 36 10.16 -1.46 -9.18
C ILE A 36 10.70 -0.90 -10.50
N SER A 37 12.02 -0.68 -10.61
CA SER A 37 12.61 -0.14 -11.83
C SER A 37 12.41 -1.03 -13.05
N GLN A 38 12.35 -2.34 -12.86
CA GLN A 38 12.16 -3.33 -13.92
C GLN A 38 10.69 -3.59 -14.27
N ALA A 39 9.76 -3.27 -13.38
CA ALA A 39 8.33 -3.49 -13.60
C ALA A 39 7.74 -2.49 -14.60
N HIS A 40 6.72 -2.92 -15.34
CA HIS A 40 6.00 -2.09 -16.32
C HIS A 40 4.62 -1.67 -15.81
N VAL A 41 3.92 -2.55 -15.11
CA VAL A 41 2.58 -2.31 -14.57
C VAL A 41 2.63 -2.33 -13.05
N ILE A 42 2.33 -1.20 -12.44
CA ILE A 42 2.44 -1.00 -11.00
C ILE A 42 1.12 -0.50 -10.44
N ALA A 43 0.58 -1.20 -9.47
CA ALA A 43 -0.53 -0.74 -8.65
C ALA A 43 0.02 0.02 -7.44
N SER A 44 -0.47 1.23 -7.23
CA SER A 44 -0.11 2.08 -6.10
C SER A 44 -1.37 2.59 -5.41
N TYR A 45 -1.26 3.59 -4.58
CA TYR A 45 -2.40 4.26 -3.97
C TYR A 45 -2.17 5.78 -3.89
N MET A 46 -3.25 6.53 -3.74
CA MET A 46 -3.20 7.96 -3.46
C MET A 46 -3.28 8.16 -1.95
N SER A 47 -2.17 8.54 -1.35
CA SER A 47 -2.08 8.77 0.10
C SER A 47 -2.94 9.94 0.56
N TYR A 48 -3.48 9.86 1.75
CA TYR A 48 -4.19 10.94 2.42
C TYR A 48 -3.85 11.02 3.91
N GLY A 49 -4.11 12.18 4.52
CA GLY A 49 -3.87 12.38 5.96
C GLY A 49 -2.41 12.15 6.34
N THR A 50 -2.18 11.29 7.32
CA THR A 50 -0.85 10.96 7.87
C THR A 50 -0.22 9.73 7.22
N GLU A 51 -0.78 9.20 6.14
CA GLU A 51 -0.18 8.07 5.41
C GLU A 51 1.20 8.45 4.84
N PRO A 52 2.09 7.47 4.67
CA PRO A 52 3.29 7.64 3.85
C PRO A 52 2.95 8.25 2.49
N ASP A 53 3.58 9.37 2.14
CA ASP A 53 3.22 10.15 0.96
C ASP A 53 3.64 9.45 -0.34
N THR A 54 2.66 9.13 -1.17
CA THR A 54 2.88 8.46 -2.47
C THR A 54 2.94 9.45 -3.64
N ARG A 55 2.71 10.74 -3.45
CA ARG A 55 2.58 11.71 -4.55
C ARG A 55 3.82 11.80 -5.42
N GLN A 56 4.99 11.95 -4.80
CA GLN A 56 6.25 12.04 -5.54
C GLN A 56 6.62 10.70 -6.20
N LEU A 57 6.42 9.60 -5.48
CA LEU A 57 6.62 8.26 -6.04
C LEU A 57 5.73 8.02 -7.26
N ASN A 58 4.44 8.30 -7.16
CA ASN A 58 3.50 8.11 -8.27
C ASN A 58 3.89 8.94 -9.50
N LYS A 59 4.31 10.20 -9.30
CA LYS A 59 4.84 11.04 -10.38
C LYS A 59 6.10 10.47 -11.02
N ALA A 60 7.03 9.99 -10.20
CA ALA A 60 8.28 9.39 -10.69
C ALA A 60 8.02 8.11 -11.50
N LEU A 61 7.07 7.27 -11.07
CA LEU A 61 6.68 6.08 -11.80
C LEU A 61 6.09 6.40 -13.17
N ILE A 62 5.20 7.39 -13.24
CA ILE A 62 4.63 7.86 -14.52
C ILE A 62 5.71 8.45 -15.41
N ALA A 63 6.59 9.30 -14.86
CA ALA A 63 7.71 9.89 -15.61
C ALA A 63 8.68 8.85 -16.15
N ALA A 64 8.82 7.72 -15.46
CA ALA A 64 9.61 6.56 -15.91
C ALA A 64 8.89 5.69 -16.96
N GLY A 65 7.71 6.10 -17.43
CA GLY A 65 6.94 5.37 -18.43
C GLY A 65 6.18 4.14 -17.91
N LYS A 66 6.03 4.01 -16.59
CA LYS A 66 5.27 2.90 -16.00
C LYS A 66 3.76 3.09 -16.22
N LYS A 67 3.05 2.00 -16.42
CA LYS A 67 1.58 2.00 -16.32
C LYS A 67 1.21 1.99 -14.84
N LEU A 68 0.70 3.12 -14.34
CA LEU A 68 0.31 3.27 -12.94
C LEU A 68 -1.19 3.03 -12.77
N LEU A 69 -1.53 2.12 -11.87
CA LEU A 69 -2.90 1.84 -11.48
C LEU A 69 -3.15 2.36 -10.06
N LEU A 70 -4.30 2.97 -9.85
CA LEU A 70 -4.78 3.41 -8.54
C LEU A 70 -6.07 2.69 -8.19
N PRO A 71 -6.35 2.49 -6.89
CA PRO A 71 -7.55 1.82 -6.45
C PRO A 71 -8.77 2.73 -6.51
N ARG A 72 -9.88 2.16 -6.93
CA ARG A 72 -11.23 2.72 -6.78
C ARG A 72 -12.08 1.72 -6.03
N ILE A 73 -12.76 2.16 -4.98
CA ILE A 73 -13.58 1.29 -4.16
C ILE A 73 -14.95 1.08 -4.82
N HIS A 74 -15.31 -0.17 -5.00
CA HIS A 74 -16.62 -0.58 -5.44
C HIS A 74 -17.17 -1.67 -4.51
N GLY A 75 -18.15 -1.30 -3.66
CA GLY A 75 -18.63 -2.19 -2.62
C GLY A 75 -17.53 -2.54 -1.62
N GLU A 76 -17.19 -3.81 -1.49
CA GLU A 76 -16.13 -4.33 -0.63
C GLU A 76 -14.80 -4.57 -1.35
N ASN A 77 -14.75 -4.29 -2.64
CA ASN A 77 -13.61 -4.63 -3.49
C ASN A 77 -12.87 -3.41 -4.03
N ILE A 78 -11.63 -3.64 -4.46
CA ILE A 78 -10.84 -2.68 -5.22
C ILE A 78 -11.02 -2.97 -6.71
N GLU A 79 -11.38 -1.94 -7.46
CA GLU A 79 -11.19 -1.87 -8.90
C GLU A 79 -9.89 -1.12 -9.17
N TRP A 80 -9.06 -1.65 -10.04
CA TRP A 80 -7.84 -0.97 -10.46
C TRP A 80 -8.10 -0.16 -11.71
N VAL A 81 -7.67 1.10 -11.71
CA VAL A 81 -7.89 2.04 -12.81
C VAL A 81 -6.58 2.74 -13.15
N GLN A 82 -6.24 2.76 -14.44
CA GLN A 82 -5.03 3.46 -14.88
C GLN A 82 -5.18 4.97 -14.69
N TRP A 83 -4.15 5.59 -14.12
CA TRP A 83 -4.06 7.02 -13.95
C TRP A 83 -2.85 7.60 -14.69
N ASN A 84 -3.04 8.70 -15.36
CA ASN A 84 -2.03 9.36 -16.19
C ASN A 84 -1.25 10.49 -15.49
N GLY A 85 -1.51 10.73 -14.21
CA GLY A 85 -0.87 11.81 -13.47
C GLY A 85 -1.66 13.12 -13.42
N GLU A 86 -2.72 13.25 -14.22
CA GLU A 86 -3.52 14.47 -14.29
C GLU A 86 -4.58 14.52 -13.17
N SER A 87 -4.62 15.63 -12.44
CA SER A 87 -5.56 15.80 -11.32
C SER A 87 -7.03 15.83 -11.77
N GLU A 88 -7.31 16.22 -13.01
CA GLU A 88 -8.65 16.21 -13.59
C GLU A 88 -9.22 14.79 -13.76
N ASN A 89 -8.36 13.78 -13.80
CA ASN A 89 -8.72 12.37 -13.86
C ASN A 89 -8.82 11.71 -12.48
N LEU A 90 -8.94 12.52 -11.45
CA LEU A 90 -9.23 12.08 -10.08
C LEU A 90 -10.55 12.69 -9.62
N GLN A 91 -11.30 11.91 -8.84
CA GLN A 91 -12.51 12.36 -8.16
C GLN A 91 -12.37 12.17 -6.66
N LYS A 92 -12.96 13.07 -5.89
CA LYS A 92 -12.95 12.98 -4.43
C LYS A 92 -14.07 12.05 -3.95
N GLN A 93 -13.70 11.01 -3.21
CA GLN A 93 -14.63 10.11 -2.56
C GLN A 93 -14.35 10.14 -1.04
N GLY A 94 -15.11 10.94 -0.30
CA GLY A 94 -14.81 11.22 1.11
C GLY A 94 -13.46 11.92 1.26
N LYS A 95 -12.52 11.27 1.94
CA LYS A 95 -11.13 11.76 2.13
C LYS A 95 -10.15 11.27 1.07
N ILE A 96 -10.57 10.32 0.23
CA ILE A 96 -9.73 9.64 -0.74
C ILE A 96 -9.93 10.25 -2.12
N LEU A 97 -8.85 10.35 -2.89
CA LEU A 97 -8.89 10.64 -4.31
C LEU A 97 -8.84 9.32 -5.08
N GLU A 98 -9.80 9.11 -5.96
CA GLU A 98 -9.92 7.91 -6.77
C GLU A 98 -9.82 8.25 -8.26
N PRO A 99 -9.20 7.38 -9.08
CA PRO A 99 -9.11 7.60 -10.51
C PRO A 99 -10.47 7.47 -11.18
N THR A 100 -10.70 8.30 -12.17
CA THR A 100 -11.81 8.18 -13.12
C THR A 100 -11.35 7.36 -14.33
N GLY A 101 -12.26 6.71 -15.02
CA GLY A 101 -11.92 5.94 -16.21
C GLY A 101 -12.33 4.47 -16.12
N PRO A 102 -11.97 3.68 -17.14
CA PRO A 102 -12.35 2.27 -17.21
C PRO A 102 -11.53 1.41 -16.24
N ILE A 103 -12.13 0.30 -15.80
CA ILE A 103 -11.47 -0.72 -14.98
C ILE A 103 -10.35 -1.38 -15.81
N PHE A 104 -9.21 -1.58 -15.18
CA PHE A 104 -8.13 -2.42 -15.70
C PHE A 104 -8.42 -3.89 -15.35
N HIS A 105 -8.64 -4.71 -16.35
CA HIS A 105 -9.10 -6.10 -16.18
C HIS A 105 -7.97 -7.13 -16.15
N GLU A 106 -6.80 -6.80 -16.69
CA GLU A 106 -5.68 -7.72 -16.88
C GLU A 106 -4.84 -7.84 -15.59
N LEU A 107 -5.47 -8.31 -14.50
CA LEU A 107 -4.85 -8.36 -13.17
C LEU A 107 -3.54 -9.15 -13.13
N SER A 108 -3.37 -10.14 -14.01
CA SER A 108 -2.13 -10.91 -14.15
C SER A 108 -0.95 -10.10 -14.69
N GLU A 109 -1.20 -8.94 -15.29
CA GLU A 109 -0.13 -8.04 -15.76
C GLU A 109 0.41 -7.13 -14.66
N ILE A 110 -0.25 -7.05 -13.52
CA ILE A 110 0.24 -6.26 -12.39
C ILE A 110 1.46 -6.96 -11.78
N GLU A 111 2.62 -6.32 -11.90
CA GLU A 111 3.90 -6.89 -11.45
C GLU A 111 4.26 -6.47 -10.03
N ILE A 112 3.88 -5.25 -9.65
CA ILE A 112 4.14 -4.67 -8.32
C ILE A 112 2.84 -4.12 -7.75
N VAL A 113 2.63 -4.31 -6.44
CA VAL A 113 1.58 -3.61 -5.70
C VAL A 113 2.17 -2.92 -4.48
N ILE A 114 1.97 -1.61 -4.41
CA ILE A 114 2.36 -0.76 -3.28
C ILE A 114 1.15 -0.60 -2.38
N VAL A 115 1.30 -0.95 -1.11
CA VAL A 115 0.19 -1.17 -0.17
C VAL A 115 0.29 -0.22 1.03
N PRO A 116 -0.80 0.45 1.43
CA PRO A 116 -0.81 1.22 2.67
C PRO A 116 -0.83 0.30 3.90
N ALA A 117 -0.17 0.73 4.97
CA ALA A 117 -0.15 0.03 6.24
C ALA A 117 0.02 1.00 7.42
N LEU A 118 -0.55 0.65 8.58
CA LEU A 118 -0.28 1.31 9.86
C LEU A 118 0.96 0.75 10.54
N ARG A 119 1.16 -0.55 10.43
CA ARG A 119 2.31 -1.30 10.95
C ARG A 119 2.58 -2.49 10.06
N ILE A 120 3.83 -2.93 10.05
CA ILE A 120 4.23 -4.19 9.41
C ILE A 120 5.14 -4.91 10.40
N ASP A 121 4.93 -6.20 10.62
CA ASP A 121 5.78 -7.00 11.48
C ASP A 121 6.98 -7.61 10.71
N ARG A 122 7.88 -8.25 11.44
CA ARG A 122 9.11 -8.85 10.88
C ARG A 122 8.85 -10.04 9.95
N SER A 123 7.63 -10.56 9.94
CA SER A 123 7.20 -11.64 9.05
C SER A 123 6.48 -11.12 7.79
N GLY A 124 6.32 -9.80 7.66
CA GLY A 124 5.67 -9.16 6.53
C GLY A 124 4.17 -8.97 6.67
N TYR A 125 3.57 -9.37 7.79
CA TYR A 125 2.14 -9.12 8.01
C TYR A 125 1.89 -7.67 8.34
N ARG A 126 0.83 -7.13 7.78
CA ARG A 126 0.47 -5.72 7.94
C ARG A 126 -0.81 -5.54 8.74
N LEU A 127 -0.89 -4.45 9.48
CA LEU A 127 -2.13 -3.93 10.04
C LEU A 127 -2.60 -2.76 9.16
N GLY A 128 -3.72 -2.94 8.48
CA GLY A 128 -4.36 -1.90 7.67
C GLY A 128 -5.41 -1.12 8.47
N GLN A 129 -6.17 -0.26 7.76
CA GLN A 129 -7.18 0.61 8.36
C GLN A 129 -8.48 -0.08 8.79
N GLY A 130 -8.67 -1.35 8.45
CA GLY A 130 -9.80 -2.15 8.91
C GLY A 130 -10.87 -2.47 7.86
N GLY A 131 -10.79 -1.90 6.67
CA GLY A 131 -11.77 -2.18 5.58
C GLY A 131 -11.59 -3.54 4.89
N GLY A 132 -10.43 -4.18 5.05
CA GLY A 132 -10.12 -5.49 4.47
C GLY A 132 -9.93 -5.48 2.95
N PHE A 133 -9.87 -4.31 2.31
CA PHE A 133 -9.79 -4.18 0.86
C PHE A 133 -8.55 -4.85 0.26
N TYR A 134 -7.38 -4.64 0.86
CA TYR A 134 -6.13 -5.23 0.38
C TYR A 134 -6.02 -6.71 0.73
N ASP A 135 -6.62 -7.16 1.83
CA ASP A 135 -6.66 -8.60 2.19
C ASP A 135 -7.50 -9.39 1.18
N ARG A 136 -8.51 -8.76 0.57
CA ARG A 136 -9.29 -9.34 -0.53
C ARG A 136 -8.62 -9.19 -1.89
N ALA A 137 -7.90 -8.09 -2.12
CA ALA A 137 -7.28 -7.80 -3.42
C ALA A 137 -5.98 -8.57 -3.64
N LEU A 138 -5.11 -8.65 -2.65
CA LEU A 138 -3.78 -9.27 -2.77
C LEU A 138 -3.80 -10.71 -3.29
N PRO A 139 -4.70 -11.61 -2.82
CA PRO A 139 -4.75 -12.98 -3.36
C PRO A 139 -5.08 -13.09 -4.84
N GLN A 140 -5.67 -12.05 -5.42
CA GLN A 140 -6.04 -11.99 -6.85
C GLN A 140 -4.87 -11.55 -7.74
N LEU A 141 -3.78 -11.07 -7.13
CA LEU A 141 -2.61 -10.55 -7.84
C LEU A 141 -1.43 -11.50 -7.69
N ALA A 142 -0.75 -11.79 -8.78
CA ALA A 142 0.55 -12.47 -8.76
C ALA A 142 1.71 -11.47 -8.64
N ALA A 143 1.45 -10.32 -8.02
CA ALA A 143 2.36 -9.20 -7.93
C ALA A 143 3.30 -9.31 -6.71
N TRP A 144 4.51 -8.81 -6.86
CA TRP A 144 5.38 -8.54 -5.72
C TRP A 144 4.83 -7.35 -4.92
N SER A 145 4.65 -7.53 -3.61
CA SER A 145 3.97 -6.57 -2.75
C SER A 145 4.93 -5.88 -1.78
N ILE A 146 4.79 -4.56 -1.68
CA ILE A 146 5.58 -3.73 -0.77
C ILE A 146 4.67 -2.77 0.00
N GLY A 147 4.77 -2.77 1.33
CA GLY A 147 4.04 -1.84 2.19
C GLY A 147 4.86 -0.61 2.51
N LEU A 148 4.24 0.57 2.50
CA LEU A 148 4.88 1.81 2.92
C LEU A 148 4.53 2.13 4.37
N ILE A 149 5.53 2.49 5.14
CA ILE A 149 5.43 2.87 6.55
C ILE A 149 6.39 4.01 6.86
N HIS A 150 6.09 4.75 7.92
CA HIS A 150 7.02 5.73 8.47
C HIS A 150 8.17 5.06 9.24
N PRO A 151 9.26 5.79 9.55
CA PRO A 151 10.29 5.29 10.46
C PRO A 151 9.68 4.77 11.76
N ASP A 152 10.25 3.71 12.32
CA ASP A 152 9.82 3.08 13.57
C ASP A 152 8.44 2.40 13.54
N GLU A 153 7.85 2.20 12.37
CA GLU A 153 6.58 1.49 12.22
C GLU A 153 6.73 0.00 11.85
N ILE A 154 7.94 -0.54 11.85
CA ILE A 154 8.17 -1.99 11.91
C ILE A 154 7.91 -2.47 13.33
N SER A 155 6.97 -3.41 13.48
CA SER A 155 6.70 -4.04 14.77
C SER A 155 7.80 -5.05 15.12
N SER A 156 8.31 -4.96 16.35
CA SER A 156 9.23 -5.97 16.90
C SER A 156 8.51 -7.28 17.27
N GLU A 157 7.21 -7.20 17.51
CA GLU A 157 6.34 -8.31 17.87
C GLU A 157 5.46 -8.69 16.68
N ASP A 158 5.03 -9.94 16.64
CA ASP A 158 4.06 -10.41 15.65
C ASP A 158 2.72 -9.68 15.82
N LEU A 159 2.18 -9.20 14.71
CA LEU A 159 0.84 -8.64 14.69
C LEU A 159 -0.22 -9.76 14.77
N PRO A 160 -1.38 -9.51 15.39
CA PRO A 160 -2.47 -10.49 15.40
C PRO A 160 -2.90 -10.80 13.97
N ARG A 161 -3.06 -12.10 13.67
CA ARG A 161 -3.30 -12.62 12.31
C ARG A 161 -4.58 -13.41 12.24
N GLU A 162 -5.33 -13.19 11.19
CA GLU A 162 -6.46 -13.99 10.78
C GLU A 162 -6.06 -14.90 9.60
N PRO A 163 -6.78 -16.00 9.35
CA PRO A 163 -6.41 -16.95 8.28
C PRO A 163 -6.35 -16.36 6.88
N TRP A 164 -7.03 -15.25 6.65
CA TRP A 164 -7.05 -14.54 5.37
C TRP A 164 -6.03 -13.41 5.24
N ASP A 165 -5.25 -13.15 6.28
CA ASP A 165 -4.18 -12.16 6.21
C ASP A 165 -3.01 -12.70 5.37
N HIS A 166 -2.51 -11.87 4.44
CA HIS A 166 -1.41 -12.22 3.57
C HIS A 166 -0.17 -11.40 3.90
N PRO A 167 1.01 -12.05 4.03
CA PRO A 167 2.25 -11.32 4.23
C PRO A 167 2.68 -10.62 2.95
N LEU A 168 3.29 -9.45 3.12
CA LEU A 168 3.94 -8.71 2.04
C LEU A 168 5.33 -9.29 1.73
N ASN A 169 5.82 -9.03 0.53
CA ASN A 169 7.19 -9.39 0.14
C ASN A 169 8.22 -8.43 0.75
N ALA A 170 7.84 -7.17 0.95
CA ALA A 170 8.73 -6.15 1.49
C ALA A 170 7.98 -5.05 2.23
N ALA A 171 8.72 -4.27 3.01
CA ALA A 171 8.29 -3.00 3.56
C ALA A 171 9.31 -1.92 3.19
N ALA A 172 8.86 -0.69 3.01
CA ALA A 172 9.72 0.46 2.80
C ALA A 172 9.45 1.53 3.85
N THR A 173 10.52 2.07 4.39
CA THR A 173 10.57 3.35 5.10
C THR A 173 11.13 4.42 4.15
N PRO A 174 11.16 5.70 4.53
CA PRO A 174 11.83 6.72 3.70
C PRO A 174 13.29 6.43 3.37
N ASP A 175 13.97 5.61 4.19
CA ASP A 175 15.42 5.42 4.12
C ASP A 175 15.85 4.05 3.59
N LEU A 176 15.00 3.03 3.69
CA LEU A 176 15.41 1.66 3.35
C LEU A 176 14.24 0.76 2.96
N ILE A 177 14.58 -0.32 2.25
CA ILE A 177 13.67 -1.42 1.91
C ILE A 177 14.05 -2.64 2.72
N ILE A 178 13.08 -3.24 3.41
CA ILE A 178 13.21 -4.50 4.12
C ILE A 178 12.50 -5.58 3.30
N ARG A 179 13.24 -6.57 2.83
CA ARG A 179 12.70 -7.71 2.09
C ARG A 179 12.51 -8.87 3.05
N PHE A 180 11.29 -9.42 3.10
CA PHE A 180 10.96 -10.54 3.97
C PHE A 180 11.30 -11.86 3.30
N LEU A 181 11.89 -12.79 4.08
CA LEU A 181 12.15 -14.14 3.61
C LEU A 181 10.82 -14.88 3.47
N GLN A 182 10.52 -15.32 2.25
CA GLN A 182 9.37 -16.20 2.02
C GLN A 182 9.69 -17.57 2.64
N LYS A 183 8.87 -17.98 3.60
CA LYS A 183 8.91 -19.37 4.08
C LYS A 183 8.25 -20.23 3.00
N HIS A 184 9.04 -21.05 2.34
CA HIS A 184 8.57 -22.09 1.41
C HIS A 184 7.85 -23.20 2.17
#